data_7b2c17fac672b61efe068ce623cd0b2f
#
_entry.id   7b2c17fac672b61efe068ce623cd0b2f
#
_cell.length_a   1.000
_cell.length_b   1.000
_cell.length_c   1.000
_cell.angle_alpha   90.00
_cell.angle_beta   90.00
_cell.angle_gamma   90.00
#
_symmetry.space_group_name_H-M   'P 1'
#
loop_
_entity.id
_entity.type
_entity.pdbx_description
1 polymer ?
#
loop_
_entity_poly.entity_id
_entity_poly.type
_entity_poly.pdbx_seq_one_letter_code
_entity_poly.pdbx_strand_id
1 'polypeptide(L)'
;LALNVSNAVLEKFAILNTTLQELKEEETIANIQKNQAIQDASSKSPKVSEAKKKAQEVRALTQEALAKLDEFQDKLARDHKGVEMPKDELILNTNIAEEKMLSSTDPGTGKSFEEILVKYVDGLKGITKVNFKKLNKKAEDYEEFKNNEHHKEKDFLHFTFEGTPTMAAITVISQLQTEVLEYEAEALDTLAKIADAVNL
;
A
#
# COMPACT_ATOMS: atom_id res chain seq x y z
N LEU A 1 6.26 28.36 7.34
CA LEU A 1 4.82 28.62 7.51
C LEU A 1 4.15 27.30 7.81
N ALA A 2 3.92 27.02 9.12
CA ALA A 2 3.07 25.91 9.52
C ALA A 2 1.66 26.21 9.02
N LEU A 3 1.21 25.45 8.02
CA LEU A 3 -0.19 25.45 7.60
C LEU A 3 -1.02 24.89 8.77
N ASN A 4 -1.82 25.76 9.39
CA ASN A 4 -2.80 25.33 10.36
C ASN A 4 -3.90 24.55 9.63
N VAL A 5 -3.75 23.23 9.60
CA VAL A 5 -4.81 22.34 9.13
C VAL A 5 -5.92 22.34 10.17
N SER A 6 -7.15 22.62 9.77
CA SER A 6 -8.28 22.63 10.72
C SER A 6 -8.53 21.23 11.29
N ASN A 7 -9.01 21.17 12.54
CA ASN A 7 -9.38 19.90 13.17
C ASN A 7 -10.43 19.14 12.34
N ALA A 8 -11.36 19.85 11.70
CA ALA A 8 -12.38 19.23 10.84
C ALA A 8 -11.76 18.47 9.67
N VAL A 9 -10.69 18.97 9.06
CA VAL A 9 -9.96 18.28 7.99
C VAL A 9 -9.25 17.04 8.52
N LEU A 10 -8.59 17.14 9.66
CA LEU A 10 -7.92 15.99 10.30
C LEU A 10 -8.90 14.89 10.68
N GLU A 11 -10.07 15.25 11.20
CA GLU A 11 -11.16 14.32 11.50
C GLU A 11 -11.68 13.60 10.23
N LYS A 12 -11.76 14.32 9.09
CA LYS A 12 -12.15 13.71 7.81
C LYS A 12 -11.12 12.67 7.33
N PHE A 13 -9.84 12.92 7.52
CA PHE A 13 -8.82 11.89 7.25
C PHE A 13 -8.99 10.66 8.12
N ALA A 14 -9.33 10.81 9.39
CA ALA A 14 -9.62 9.68 10.28
C ALA A 14 -10.82 8.87 9.80
N ILE A 15 -11.89 9.52 9.35
CA ILE A 15 -13.07 8.87 8.77
C ILE A 15 -12.72 8.14 7.48
N LEU A 16 -11.99 8.81 6.58
CA LEU A 16 -11.53 8.20 5.33
C LEU A 16 -10.64 6.98 5.59
N ASN A 17 -9.75 7.06 6.58
CA ASN A 17 -8.92 5.94 6.97
C ASN A 17 -9.76 4.74 7.43
N THR A 18 -10.80 4.95 8.22
CA THR A 18 -11.71 3.87 8.64
C THR A 18 -12.37 3.22 7.41
N THR A 19 -12.87 4.00 6.48
CA THR A 19 -13.45 3.48 5.23
C THR A 19 -12.47 2.64 4.41
N LEU A 20 -11.22 3.11 4.29
CA LEU A 20 -10.18 2.37 3.56
C LEU A 20 -9.79 1.06 4.28
N GLN A 21 -9.79 1.04 5.61
CA GLN A 21 -9.53 -0.18 6.36
C GLN A 21 -10.65 -1.21 6.19
N GLU A 22 -11.91 -0.78 6.17
CA GLU A 22 -13.06 -1.64 5.87
C GLU A 22 -12.94 -2.23 4.45
N LEU A 23 -12.62 -1.40 3.46
CA LEU A 23 -12.40 -1.83 2.08
C LEU A 23 -11.24 -2.84 1.98
N LYS A 24 -10.15 -2.61 2.69
CA LYS A 24 -9.02 -3.54 2.78
C LYS A 24 -9.45 -4.92 3.27
N GLU A 25 -10.30 -4.98 4.30
CA GLU A 25 -10.82 -6.25 4.81
C GLU A 25 -11.69 -6.97 3.78
N GLU A 26 -12.59 -6.26 3.12
CA GLU A 26 -13.46 -6.81 2.07
C GLU A 26 -12.66 -7.33 0.88
N GLU A 27 -11.70 -6.57 0.38
CA GLU A 27 -10.83 -6.97 -0.73
C GLU A 27 -9.93 -8.15 -0.36
N THR A 28 -9.44 -8.21 0.87
CA THR A 28 -8.67 -9.35 1.37
C THR A 28 -9.48 -10.63 1.31
N ILE A 29 -10.72 -10.61 1.76
CA ILE A 29 -11.64 -11.76 1.71
C ILE A 29 -11.89 -12.16 0.26
N ALA A 30 -12.18 -11.19 -0.62
CA ALA A 30 -12.41 -11.46 -2.03
C ALA A 30 -11.19 -12.12 -2.71
N ASN A 31 -9.99 -11.67 -2.41
CA ASN A 31 -8.76 -12.23 -2.97
C ASN A 31 -8.44 -13.63 -2.42
N ILE A 32 -8.75 -13.89 -1.15
CA ILE A 32 -8.66 -15.25 -0.60
C ILE A 32 -9.59 -16.20 -1.37
N GLN A 33 -10.81 -15.77 -1.65
CA GLN A 33 -11.77 -16.58 -2.42
C GLN A 33 -11.31 -16.81 -3.87
N LYS A 34 -10.73 -15.79 -4.53
CA LYS A 34 -10.14 -15.92 -5.87
C LYS A 34 -9.01 -16.95 -5.88
N ASN A 35 -8.10 -16.88 -4.92
CA ASN A 35 -7.03 -17.87 -4.80
C ASN A 35 -7.58 -19.27 -4.55
N GLN A 36 -8.57 -19.41 -3.68
CA GLN A 36 -9.19 -20.71 -3.40
C GLN A 36 -9.80 -21.32 -4.67
N ALA A 37 -10.49 -20.52 -5.48
CA ALA A 37 -11.04 -20.98 -6.74
C ALA A 37 -9.94 -21.50 -7.70
N ILE A 38 -8.79 -20.85 -7.74
CA ILE A 38 -7.64 -21.31 -8.54
C ILE A 38 -7.11 -22.64 -7.96
N GLN A 39 -6.97 -22.76 -6.65
CA GLN A 39 -6.47 -23.97 -5.98
C GLN A 39 -7.42 -25.17 -6.21
N ASP A 40 -8.72 -24.93 -6.30
CA ASP A 40 -9.75 -25.94 -6.47
C ASP A 40 -9.91 -26.41 -7.93
N ALA A 41 -9.22 -25.80 -8.89
CA ALA A 41 -9.26 -26.23 -10.28
C ALA A 41 -8.86 -27.71 -10.40
N SER A 42 -9.70 -28.50 -11.07
CA SER A 42 -9.59 -29.96 -11.13
C SER A 42 -8.50 -30.46 -12.07
N SER A 43 -8.11 -29.67 -13.05
CA SER A 43 -7.10 -30.05 -14.04
C SER A 43 -5.72 -30.28 -13.40
N LYS A 44 -5.09 -31.35 -13.78
CA LYS A 44 -3.72 -31.72 -13.38
C LYS A 44 -2.68 -31.34 -14.44
N SER A 45 -3.03 -30.50 -15.41
CA SER A 45 -2.08 -30.06 -16.42
C SER A 45 -0.91 -29.27 -15.79
N PRO A 46 0.30 -29.33 -16.37
CA PRO A 46 1.43 -28.57 -15.89
C PRO A 46 1.15 -27.04 -15.82
N LYS A 47 0.39 -26.48 -16.75
CA LYS A 47 0.02 -25.06 -16.76
C LYS A 47 -0.86 -24.69 -15.56
N VAL A 48 -1.83 -25.54 -15.21
CA VAL A 48 -2.70 -25.31 -14.04
C VAL A 48 -1.91 -25.47 -12.75
N SER A 49 -1.04 -26.46 -12.65
CA SER A 49 -0.17 -26.66 -11.49
C SER A 49 0.75 -25.46 -11.28
N GLU A 50 1.30 -24.90 -12.36
CA GLU A 50 2.12 -23.69 -12.30
C GLU A 50 1.29 -22.47 -11.88
N ALA A 51 0.08 -22.29 -12.43
CA ALA A 51 -0.83 -21.21 -12.05
C ALA A 51 -1.21 -21.27 -10.57
N LYS A 52 -1.49 -22.45 -10.01
CA LYS A 52 -1.73 -22.65 -8.58
C LYS A 52 -0.55 -22.22 -7.73
N LYS A 53 0.65 -22.64 -8.11
CA LYS A 53 1.88 -22.26 -7.40
C LYS A 53 2.08 -20.74 -7.43
N LYS A 54 1.97 -20.13 -8.61
CA LYS A 54 2.10 -18.67 -8.77
C LYS A 54 1.05 -17.90 -7.96
N ALA A 55 -0.19 -18.40 -7.89
CA ALA A 55 -1.24 -17.79 -7.08
C ALA A 55 -0.89 -17.79 -5.58
N GLN A 56 -0.29 -18.87 -5.08
CA GLN A 56 0.21 -18.93 -3.71
C GLN A 56 1.37 -17.94 -3.49
N GLU A 57 2.28 -17.81 -4.45
CA GLU A 57 3.38 -16.84 -4.39
C GLU A 57 2.87 -15.40 -4.37
N VAL A 58 1.87 -15.08 -5.19
CA VAL A 58 1.20 -13.77 -5.20
C VAL A 58 0.56 -13.49 -3.83
N ARG A 59 -0.16 -14.45 -3.26
CA ARG A 59 -0.76 -14.30 -1.93
C ARG A 59 0.29 -14.06 -0.84
N ALA A 60 1.37 -14.82 -0.84
CA ALA A 60 2.45 -14.68 0.14
C ALA A 60 3.12 -13.30 0.03
N LEU A 61 3.41 -12.84 -1.19
CA LEU A 61 3.99 -11.53 -1.45
C LEU A 61 3.07 -10.39 -0.97
N THR A 62 1.77 -10.50 -1.22
CA THR A 62 0.77 -9.54 -0.78
C THR A 62 0.67 -9.48 0.74
N GLN A 63 0.59 -10.64 1.41
CA GLN A 63 0.54 -10.70 2.87
C GLN A 63 1.78 -10.07 3.51
N GLU A 64 2.97 -10.32 2.97
CA GLU A 64 4.22 -9.70 3.44
C GLU A 64 4.16 -8.18 3.31
N ALA A 65 3.76 -7.67 2.14
CA ALA A 65 3.65 -6.23 1.90
C ALA A 65 2.64 -5.56 2.83
N LEU A 66 1.43 -6.14 2.97
CA LEU A 66 0.41 -5.61 3.86
C LEU A 66 0.84 -5.59 5.33
N ALA A 67 1.48 -6.66 5.81
CA ALA A 67 1.97 -6.74 7.18
C ALA A 67 3.02 -5.66 7.47
N LYS A 68 3.95 -5.43 6.54
CA LYS A 68 4.95 -4.38 6.68
C LYS A 68 4.34 -2.98 6.63
N LEU A 69 3.34 -2.75 5.79
CA LEU A 69 2.61 -1.49 5.76
C LEU A 69 1.82 -1.25 7.06
N ASP A 70 1.23 -2.29 7.65
CA ASP A 70 0.62 -2.22 8.99
C ASP A 70 1.63 -1.82 10.07
N GLU A 71 2.86 -2.35 10.02
CA GLU A 71 3.94 -1.96 10.94
C GLU A 71 4.29 -0.47 10.81
N PHE A 72 4.30 0.09 9.60
CA PHE A 72 4.52 1.52 9.40
C PHE A 72 3.37 2.35 9.95
N GLN A 73 2.12 1.95 9.77
CA GLN A 73 0.98 2.63 10.39
C GLN A 73 1.08 2.62 11.92
N ASP A 74 1.45 1.50 12.52
CA ASP A 74 1.67 1.40 13.96
C ASP A 74 2.82 2.32 14.42
N LYS A 75 3.93 2.35 13.67
CA LYS A 75 5.05 3.24 13.94
C LYS A 75 4.64 4.72 13.93
N LEU A 76 3.80 5.13 12.97
CA LEU A 76 3.32 6.51 12.87
C LEU A 76 2.26 6.84 13.95
N ALA A 77 1.58 5.84 14.49
CA ALA A 77 0.62 6.02 15.58
C ALA A 77 1.27 6.14 16.97
N ARG A 78 2.59 6.02 17.05
CA ARG A 78 3.36 6.13 18.30
C ARG A 78 4.13 7.45 18.38
N ASP A 79 4.29 7.96 19.59
CA ASP A 79 5.14 9.13 19.85
C ASP A 79 6.64 8.81 19.63
N HIS A 80 7.52 9.76 19.86
CA HIS A 80 8.97 9.58 19.73
C HIS A 80 9.58 8.63 20.75
N LYS A 81 8.86 8.32 21.84
CA LYS A 81 9.26 7.34 22.84
C LYS A 81 8.74 5.93 22.53
N GLY A 82 7.99 5.77 21.43
CA GLY A 82 7.39 4.50 21.03
C GLY A 82 6.09 4.18 21.79
N VAL A 83 5.48 5.14 22.47
CA VAL A 83 4.22 4.98 23.19
C VAL A 83 3.06 5.28 22.24
N GLU A 84 2.08 4.39 22.20
CA GLU A 84 0.86 4.58 21.42
C GLU A 84 0.13 5.86 21.85
N MET A 85 -0.14 6.73 20.88
CA MET A 85 -0.89 7.95 21.14
C MET A 85 -2.39 7.65 21.30
N PRO A 86 -3.06 8.26 22.29
CA PRO A 86 -4.53 8.23 22.35
C PRO A 86 -5.14 8.71 21.03
N LYS A 87 -6.30 8.16 20.66
CA LYS A 87 -6.90 8.39 19.36
C LYS A 87 -7.17 9.87 19.05
N ASP A 88 -7.64 10.63 20.02
CA ASP A 88 -7.87 12.07 19.90
C ASP A 88 -6.57 12.86 19.68
N GLU A 89 -5.49 12.50 20.36
CA GLU A 89 -4.16 13.08 20.17
C GLU A 89 -3.59 12.72 18.79
N LEU A 90 -3.72 11.46 18.37
CA LEU A 90 -3.26 10.99 17.08
C LEU A 90 -3.94 11.74 15.92
N ILE A 91 -5.27 11.91 15.98
CA ILE A 91 -6.04 12.61 14.95
C ILE A 91 -5.56 14.05 14.78
N LEU A 92 -5.19 14.73 15.88
CA LEU A 92 -4.77 16.13 15.86
C LEU A 92 -3.25 16.31 15.66
N ASN A 93 -2.47 15.23 15.63
CA ASN A 93 -1.03 15.33 15.45
C ASN A 93 -0.67 15.76 14.02
N THR A 94 0.24 16.74 13.90
CA THR A 94 0.58 17.36 12.61
C THR A 94 2.01 17.09 12.14
N ASN A 95 2.87 16.44 12.95
CA ASN A 95 4.31 16.42 12.68
C ASN A 95 5.01 15.07 12.79
N ILE A 96 4.49 14.12 13.55
CA ILE A 96 5.20 12.85 13.83
C ILE A 96 5.50 12.06 12.56
N ALA A 97 4.56 11.99 11.63
CA ALA A 97 4.76 11.24 10.39
C ALA A 97 5.90 11.84 9.55
N GLU A 98 5.90 13.14 9.33
CA GLU A 98 6.95 13.84 8.59
C GLU A 98 8.32 13.63 9.28
N GLU A 99 8.39 13.84 10.59
CA GLU A 99 9.62 13.70 11.36
C GLU A 99 10.20 12.28 11.28
N LYS A 100 9.37 11.25 11.32
CA LYS A 100 9.83 9.85 11.23
C LYS A 100 10.18 9.43 9.81
N MET A 101 9.39 9.83 8.81
CA MET A 101 9.57 9.38 7.44
C MET A 101 10.64 10.16 6.68
N LEU A 102 10.89 11.42 7.04
CA LEU A 102 11.90 12.29 6.43
C LEU A 102 13.10 12.55 7.34
N SER A 103 13.32 11.72 8.34
CA SER A 103 14.43 11.89 9.30
C SER A 103 15.79 11.87 8.60
N SER A 104 16.58 12.91 8.83
CA SER A 104 17.97 12.97 8.36
C SER A 104 18.92 12.15 9.25
N THR A 105 18.53 11.89 10.50
CA THR A 105 19.30 11.09 11.47
C THR A 105 18.98 9.61 11.39
N ASP A 106 17.80 9.25 10.90
CA ASP A 106 17.38 7.87 10.61
C ASP A 106 16.70 7.77 9.24
N PRO A 107 17.46 7.92 8.15
CA PRO A 107 16.87 7.88 6.79
C PRO A 107 16.41 6.48 6.40
N GLY A 108 16.77 5.44 7.14
CA GLY A 108 16.42 4.05 6.87
C GLY A 108 14.91 3.79 6.96
N THR A 109 14.19 4.49 7.83
CA THR A 109 12.75 4.32 8.00
C THR A 109 11.99 4.64 6.70
N GLY A 110 12.20 5.83 6.13
CA GLY A 110 11.55 6.21 4.87
C GLY A 110 11.97 5.33 3.70
N LYS A 111 13.28 5.03 3.57
CA LYS A 111 13.80 4.14 2.53
C LYS A 111 13.19 2.75 2.59
N SER A 112 13.07 2.17 3.79
CA SER A 112 12.45 0.84 3.97
C SER A 112 10.99 0.85 3.55
N PHE A 113 10.27 1.94 3.81
CA PHE A 113 8.88 2.11 3.35
C PHE A 113 8.79 2.09 1.81
N GLU A 114 9.59 2.89 1.13
CA GLU A 114 9.62 2.91 -0.34
C GLU A 114 10.02 1.55 -0.92
N GLU A 115 11.02 0.89 -0.35
CA GLU A 115 11.47 -0.43 -0.78
C GLU A 115 10.38 -1.49 -0.74
N ILE A 116 9.47 -1.45 0.24
CA ILE A 116 8.32 -2.38 0.30
C ILE A 116 7.47 -2.26 -0.94
N LEU A 117 7.16 -1.03 -1.37
CA LEU A 117 6.33 -0.75 -2.53
C LEU A 117 7.00 -1.19 -3.83
N VAL A 118 8.29 -0.89 -3.99
CA VAL A 118 9.08 -1.29 -5.16
C VAL A 118 9.20 -2.81 -5.23
N LYS A 119 9.56 -3.46 -4.14
CA LYS A 119 9.71 -4.92 -4.05
C LYS A 119 8.40 -5.65 -4.38
N TYR A 120 7.27 -5.13 -3.93
CA TYR A 120 5.97 -5.72 -4.22
C TYR A 120 5.65 -5.70 -5.71
N VAL A 121 5.78 -4.56 -6.36
CA VAL A 121 5.50 -4.41 -7.80
C VAL A 121 6.46 -5.26 -8.64
N ASP A 122 7.76 -5.23 -8.31
CA ASP A 122 8.77 -6.05 -9.00
C ASP A 122 8.51 -7.55 -8.80
N GLY A 123 8.11 -7.95 -7.61
CA GLY A 123 7.75 -9.33 -7.29
C GLY A 123 6.54 -9.82 -8.09
N LEU A 124 5.48 -9.02 -8.18
CA LEU A 124 4.32 -9.35 -9.01
C LEU A 124 4.68 -9.50 -10.49
N LYS A 125 5.48 -8.58 -11.01
CA LYS A 125 6.00 -8.65 -12.39
C LYS A 125 6.81 -9.93 -12.61
N GLY A 126 7.66 -10.29 -11.66
CA GLY A 126 8.45 -11.52 -11.72
C GLY A 126 7.58 -12.78 -11.80
N ILE A 127 6.48 -12.83 -11.06
CA ILE A 127 5.56 -13.98 -11.00
C ILE A 127 4.65 -14.03 -12.22
N THR A 128 4.00 -12.92 -12.59
CA THR A 128 2.90 -12.89 -13.57
C THR A 128 3.32 -12.41 -14.96
N LYS A 129 4.48 -11.75 -15.08
CA LYS A 129 4.94 -11.03 -16.29
C LYS A 129 4.06 -9.83 -16.68
N VAL A 130 3.13 -9.43 -15.83
CA VAL A 130 2.30 -8.23 -16.01
C VAL A 130 3.07 -7.00 -15.53
N ASN A 131 3.01 -5.92 -16.29
CA ASN A 131 3.60 -4.64 -15.91
C ASN A 131 2.59 -3.83 -15.10
N PHE A 132 2.72 -3.86 -13.77
CA PHE A 132 1.97 -2.99 -12.88
C PHE A 132 2.62 -1.60 -12.79
N LYS A 133 1.82 -0.57 -12.63
CA LYS A 133 2.32 0.78 -12.36
C LYS A 133 3.01 0.82 -11.01
N LYS A 134 4.07 1.64 -10.89
CA LYS A 134 4.75 1.84 -9.60
C LYS A 134 3.80 2.39 -8.54
N LEU A 135 3.99 2.00 -7.30
CA LEU A 135 3.25 2.51 -6.14
C LEU A 135 3.95 3.70 -5.48
N ASN A 136 5.27 3.83 -5.62
CA ASN A 136 6.06 4.96 -5.13
C ASN A 136 5.99 6.16 -6.10
N LYS A 137 4.80 6.71 -6.24
CA LYS A 137 4.51 7.79 -7.18
C LYS A 137 5.04 9.15 -6.71
N LYS A 138 5.56 9.92 -7.67
CA LYS A 138 5.96 11.32 -7.49
C LYS A 138 4.92 12.24 -8.13
N ALA A 139 5.13 13.55 -8.00
CA ALA A 139 4.27 14.54 -8.63
C ALA A 139 4.10 14.34 -10.14
N GLU A 140 5.18 13.96 -10.84
CA GLU A 140 5.17 13.70 -12.28
C GLU A 140 4.26 12.54 -12.71
N ASP A 141 3.91 11.66 -11.78
CA ASP A 141 3.04 10.51 -12.01
C ASP A 141 1.53 10.85 -11.88
N TYR A 142 1.22 12.08 -11.50
CA TYR A 142 -0.15 12.59 -11.36
C TYR A 142 -0.39 13.72 -12.35
N GLU A 143 -1.45 13.62 -13.13
CA GLU A 143 -1.80 14.62 -14.14
C GLU A 143 -1.96 16.03 -13.53
N GLU A 144 -2.51 16.11 -12.31
CA GLU A 144 -2.75 17.35 -11.59
C GLU A 144 -1.48 18.03 -11.09
N PHE A 145 -0.39 17.27 -10.90
CA PHE A 145 0.84 17.76 -10.26
C PHE A 145 2.08 17.69 -11.13
N LYS A 146 2.03 17.06 -12.31
CA LYS A 146 3.22 16.86 -13.16
C LYS A 146 3.97 18.14 -13.55
N ASN A 147 3.27 19.27 -13.61
CA ASN A 147 3.83 20.57 -13.93
C ASN A 147 3.89 21.53 -12.72
N ASN A 148 3.68 21.01 -11.50
CA ASN A 148 3.70 21.82 -10.29
C ASN A 148 5.13 22.11 -9.85
N GLU A 149 5.54 23.38 -9.92
CA GLU A 149 6.90 23.83 -9.59
C GLU A 149 7.29 23.53 -8.13
N HIS A 150 6.31 23.46 -7.20
CA HIS A 150 6.59 23.15 -5.80
C HIS A 150 6.92 21.68 -5.54
N HIS A 151 6.53 20.78 -6.46
CA HIS A 151 6.63 19.33 -6.24
C HIS A 151 7.57 18.61 -7.19
N LYS A 152 7.91 19.21 -8.35
CA LYS A 152 8.65 18.51 -9.42
C LYS A 152 10.03 17.99 -9.01
N GLU A 153 10.68 18.64 -8.04
CA GLU A 153 11.99 18.24 -7.54
C GLU A 153 11.92 17.27 -6.35
N LYS A 154 10.71 16.99 -5.83
CA LYS A 154 10.55 16.11 -4.68
C LYS A 154 10.64 14.65 -5.08
N ASP A 155 11.38 13.87 -4.29
CA ASP A 155 11.31 12.41 -4.37
C ASP A 155 9.97 11.90 -3.81
N PHE A 156 9.75 10.58 -3.90
CA PHE A 156 8.53 9.95 -3.40
C PHE A 156 8.26 10.27 -1.93
N LEU A 157 9.28 10.18 -1.08
CA LEU A 157 9.11 10.37 0.36
C LEU A 157 8.74 11.82 0.70
N HIS A 158 9.42 12.80 0.11
CA HIS A 158 9.10 14.20 0.31
C HIS A 158 7.75 14.58 -0.28
N PHE A 159 7.44 14.10 -1.48
CA PHE A 159 6.13 14.33 -2.08
C PHE A 159 4.98 13.78 -1.22
N THR A 160 5.19 12.61 -0.61
CA THR A 160 4.15 11.93 0.19
C THR A 160 4.04 12.48 1.61
N PHE A 161 5.15 12.82 2.27
CA PHE A 161 5.16 13.06 3.72
C PHE A 161 5.51 14.49 4.13
N GLU A 162 6.12 15.30 3.27
CA GLU A 162 6.47 16.68 3.63
C GLU A 162 5.21 17.51 3.88
N GLY A 163 5.14 18.14 5.04
CA GLY A 163 3.97 18.94 5.44
C GLY A 163 2.69 18.13 5.64
N THR A 164 2.79 16.82 5.79
CA THR A 164 1.62 15.92 5.85
C THR A 164 1.31 15.57 7.31
N PRO A 165 0.10 15.92 7.81
CA PRO A 165 -0.33 15.52 9.14
C PRO A 165 -0.32 14.00 9.32
N THR A 166 -0.08 13.54 10.55
CA THR A 166 0.09 12.12 10.84
C THR A 166 -1.09 11.26 10.41
N MET A 167 -2.32 11.71 10.66
CA MET A 167 -3.52 10.95 10.23
C MET A 167 -3.65 10.90 8.71
N ALA A 168 -3.29 11.97 8.00
CA ALA A 168 -3.25 11.96 6.53
C ALA A 168 -2.21 10.97 6.00
N ALA A 169 -1.03 10.90 6.62
CA ALA A 169 0.01 9.92 6.28
C ALA A 169 -0.45 8.48 6.50
N ILE A 170 -1.10 8.19 7.63
CA ILE A 170 -1.69 6.87 7.93
C ILE A 170 -2.75 6.52 6.88
N THR A 171 -3.58 7.50 6.48
CA THR A 171 -4.60 7.32 5.45
C THR A 171 -3.99 7.02 4.07
N VAL A 172 -2.89 7.67 3.71
CA VAL A 172 -2.13 7.37 2.48
C VAL A 172 -1.63 5.92 2.51
N ILE A 173 -1.13 5.43 3.64
CA ILE A 173 -0.71 4.03 3.76
C ILE A 173 -1.90 3.08 3.58
N SER A 174 -3.06 3.40 4.14
CA SER A 174 -4.30 2.62 3.91
C SER A 174 -4.69 2.60 2.43
N GLN A 175 -4.56 3.73 1.72
CA GLN A 175 -4.77 3.79 0.28
C GLN A 175 -3.79 2.88 -0.47
N LEU A 176 -2.52 2.90 -0.11
CA LEU A 176 -1.51 2.01 -0.71
C LEU A 176 -1.82 0.54 -0.44
N GLN A 177 -2.33 0.20 0.72
CA GLN A 177 -2.77 -1.17 1.02
C GLN A 177 -3.94 -1.62 0.13
N THR A 178 -4.91 -0.74 -0.15
CA THR A 178 -5.98 -1.06 -1.10
C THR A 178 -5.44 -1.23 -2.52
N GLU A 179 -4.51 -0.40 -2.96
CA GLU A 179 -3.85 -0.56 -4.27
C GLU A 179 -3.06 -1.88 -4.37
N VAL A 180 -2.38 -2.27 -3.30
CA VAL A 180 -1.71 -3.59 -3.21
C VAL A 180 -2.71 -4.72 -3.43
N LEU A 181 -3.88 -4.66 -2.79
CA LEU A 181 -4.94 -5.67 -2.94
C LEU A 181 -5.59 -5.64 -4.33
N GLU A 182 -5.76 -4.49 -4.94
CA GLU A 182 -6.22 -4.37 -6.34
C GLU A 182 -5.23 -5.03 -7.31
N TYR A 183 -3.92 -4.83 -7.10
CA TYR A 183 -2.88 -5.49 -7.90
C TYR A 183 -2.87 -6.99 -7.69
N GLU A 184 -3.08 -7.46 -6.47
CA GLU A 184 -3.24 -8.88 -6.18
C GLU A 184 -4.45 -9.46 -6.92
N ALA A 185 -5.60 -8.78 -6.88
CA ALA A 185 -6.80 -9.22 -7.58
C ALA A 185 -6.56 -9.37 -9.10
N GLU A 186 -5.91 -8.39 -9.72
CA GLU A 186 -5.55 -8.44 -11.14
C GLU A 186 -4.57 -9.59 -11.44
N ALA A 187 -3.58 -9.79 -10.60
CA ALA A 187 -2.63 -10.90 -10.73
C ALA A 187 -3.34 -12.26 -10.62
N LEU A 188 -4.23 -12.42 -9.65
CA LEU A 188 -5.02 -13.65 -9.48
C LEU A 188 -6.00 -13.88 -10.63
N ASP A 189 -6.64 -12.85 -11.14
CA ASP A 189 -7.53 -12.94 -12.30
C ASP A 189 -6.75 -13.39 -13.56
N THR A 190 -5.53 -12.93 -13.74
CA THR A 190 -4.65 -13.36 -14.83
C THR A 190 -4.33 -14.85 -14.72
N LEU A 191 -4.03 -15.34 -13.52
CA LEU A 191 -3.72 -16.73 -13.24
C LEU A 191 -4.98 -17.62 -13.35
N ALA A 192 -6.12 -17.12 -12.92
CA ALA A 192 -7.43 -17.82 -13.07
C ALA A 192 -7.77 -18.07 -14.53
N LYS A 193 -7.54 -17.11 -15.42
CA LYS A 193 -7.74 -17.27 -16.87
C LYS A 193 -6.88 -18.40 -17.46
N ILE A 194 -5.66 -18.57 -16.99
CA ILE A 194 -4.79 -19.67 -17.39
C ILE A 194 -5.38 -21.00 -16.94
N ALA A 195 -5.87 -21.08 -15.70
CA ALA A 195 -6.50 -22.29 -15.17
C ALA A 195 -7.78 -22.64 -15.91
N ASP A 196 -8.63 -21.67 -16.21
CA ASP A 196 -9.90 -21.86 -16.93
C ASP A 196 -9.69 -22.25 -18.39
N ALA A 197 -8.73 -21.63 -19.07
CA ALA A 197 -8.42 -21.92 -20.48
C ALA A 197 -7.99 -23.36 -20.73
N VAL A 198 -7.45 -24.04 -19.72
CA VAL A 198 -7.05 -25.47 -19.82
C VAL A 198 -8.21 -26.41 -19.53
N ASN A 199 -9.28 -25.94 -18.86
CA ASN A 199 -10.46 -26.71 -18.53
C ASN A 199 -11.51 -26.72 -19.67
N LEU A 200 -11.30 -25.93 -20.71
CA LEU A 200 -12.10 -25.95 -21.95
C LEU A 200 -11.52 -26.95 -22.93
#